data_1d1f7edfd619fcacac9fa9647c39f605
#
_entry.id   1d1f7edfd619fcacac9fa9647c39f605
#
_cell.length_a   1.000
_cell.length_b   1.000
_cell.length_c   1.000
_cell.angle_alpha   90.00
_cell.angle_beta   90.00
_cell.angle_gamma   90.00
#
_symmetry.space_group_name_H-M   'P 1'
#
loop_
_entity.id
_entity.type
_entity.pdbx_description
1 polymer ?
#
loop_
_entity_poly.entity_id
_entity_poly.type
_entity_poly.pdbx_seq_one_letter_code
_entity_poly.pdbx_strand_id
1 'polypeptide(L)'
;NVGATRIPSSETYMALQRGTVDAGVFNISTVIGRSLQEQLQVCYKLPITGFSVAPFMLRDTWDNLDNEARAVLQQAADWYDENFIEHCNNDIYPNEYWPQIEEAGVEIVEPSDEDLEAFNAGVQDVWDHWKGEVGEEVGDRAIALALGNA
;
A
#
# COMPACT_ATOMS: atom_id res chain seq x y z
N ASN A 1 4.64 -22.98 -8.19
CA ASN A 1 4.63 -21.96 -9.25
C ASN A 1 3.24 -21.32 -9.28
N VAL A 2 3.18 -20.01 -9.10
CA VAL A 2 1.96 -19.20 -9.22
C VAL A 2 2.07 -18.39 -10.51
N GLY A 3 1.02 -18.39 -11.33
CA GLY A 3 0.95 -17.55 -12.52
C GLY A 3 0.58 -16.13 -12.12
N ALA A 4 1.53 -15.19 -12.18
CA ALA A 4 1.25 -13.78 -11.92
C ALA A 4 0.75 -13.07 -13.18
N THR A 5 -0.34 -12.31 -13.06
CA THR A 5 -0.87 -11.46 -14.13
C THR A 5 -1.23 -10.08 -13.58
N ARG A 6 -1.12 -9.07 -14.42
CA ARG A 6 -1.50 -7.70 -14.06
C ARG A 6 -2.91 -7.42 -14.54
N ILE A 7 -3.79 -7.04 -13.61
CA ILE A 7 -5.18 -6.66 -13.90
C ILE A 7 -5.38 -5.19 -13.51
N PRO A 8 -6.04 -4.37 -14.36
CA PRO A 8 -6.42 -3.02 -14.00
C PRO A 8 -7.28 -3.02 -12.73
N SER A 9 -7.03 -2.10 -11.82
CA SER A 9 -7.74 -2.02 -10.54
C SER A 9 -9.27 -1.93 -10.70
N SER A 10 -9.77 -1.33 -11.78
CA SER A 10 -11.20 -1.26 -12.11
C SER A 10 -11.83 -2.60 -12.51
N GLU A 11 -11.03 -3.58 -12.90
CA GLU A 11 -11.50 -4.90 -13.37
C GLU A 11 -11.31 -5.99 -12.31
N THR A 12 -10.66 -5.68 -11.19
CA THR A 12 -10.26 -6.67 -10.19
C THR A 12 -11.46 -7.37 -9.56
N TYR A 13 -12.52 -6.63 -9.20
CA TYR A 13 -13.75 -7.23 -8.64
C TYR A 13 -14.32 -8.32 -9.56
N MET A 14 -14.47 -7.98 -10.84
CA MET A 14 -15.02 -8.93 -11.82
C MET A 14 -14.08 -10.10 -12.10
N ALA A 15 -12.77 -9.87 -12.04
CA ALA A 15 -11.77 -10.92 -12.23
C ALA A 15 -11.81 -11.97 -11.09
N LEU A 16 -11.95 -11.51 -9.85
CA LEU A 16 -12.15 -12.38 -8.68
C LEU A 16 -13.51 -13.09 -8.77
N GLN A 17 -14.59 -12.36 -9.01
CA GLN A 17 -15.93 -12.92 -9.09
C GLN A 17 -16.08 -14.02 -10.14
N ARG A 18 -15.40 -13.89 -11.29
CA ARG A 18 -15.44 -14.86 -12.39
C ARG A 18 -14.39 -15.97 -12.25
N GLY A 19 -13.55 -15.93 -11.23
CA GLY A 19 -12.44 -16.88 -11.07
C GLY A 19 -11.40 -16.76 -12.19
N THR A 20 -11.22 -15.57 -12.79
CA THR A 20 -10.14 -15.32 -13.74
C THR A 20 -8.80 -15.27 -13.02
N VAL A 21 -8.82 -14.85 -11.76
CA VAL A 21 -7.73 -14.96 -10.78
C VAL A 21 -8.27 -15.52 -9.48
N ASP A 22 -7.43 -16.28 -8.79
CA ASP A 22 -7.79 -16.95 -7.53
C ASP A 22 -7.39 -16.12 -6.30
N ALA A 23 -6.44 -15.20 -6.46
CA ALA A 23 -5.93 -14.34 -5.40
C ALA A 23 -5.39 -13.02 -5.97
N GLY A 24 -5.13 -12.05 -5.10
CA GLY A 24 -4.50 -10.79 -5.48
C GLY A 24 -3.76 -10.14 -4.31
N VAL A 25 -2.88 -9.20 -4.65
CA VAL A 25 -2.16 -8.36 -3.68
C VAL A 25 -2.79 -6.99 -3.70
N PHE A 26 -3.30 -6.55 -2.55
CA PHE A 26 -4.03 -5.29 -2.41
C PHE A 26 -3.62 -4.59 -1.11
N ASN A 27 -3.76 -3.27 -1.07
CA ASN A 27 -3.84 -2.56 0.20
C ASN A 27 -5.29 -2.60 0.71
N ILE A 28 -5.46 -2.43 2.01
CA ILE A 28 -6.78 -2.53 2.67
C ILE A 28 -7.78 -1.51 2.12
N SER A 29 -7.34 -0.29 1.81
CA SER A 29 -8.21 0.76 1.26
C SER A 29 -8.72 0.41 -0.15
N THR A 30 -7.95 -0.33 -0.94
CA THR A 30 -8.42 -0.86 -2.22
C THR A 30 -9.45 -1.97 -2.02
N VAL A 31 -9.26 -2.85 -1.04
CA VAL A 31 -10.23 -3.91 -0.74
C VAL A 31 -11.59 -3.30 -0.41
N ILE A 32 -11.64 -2.36 0.52
CA ILE A 32 -12.89 -1.69 0.92
C ILE A 32 -13.43 -0.79 -0.20
N GLY A 33 -12.60 0.08 -0.77
CA GLY A 33 -13.03 1.04 -1.79
C GLY A 33 -13.55 0.41 -3.09
N ARG A 34 -13.31 -0.89 -3.31
CA ARG A 34 -13.81 -1.65 -4.48
C ARG A 34 -14.67 -2.85 -4.10
N SER A 35 -15.08 -2.94 -2.84
CA SER A 35 -15.92 -4.02 -2.31
C SER A 35 -15.33 -5.41 -2.56
N LEU A 36 -13.99 -5.54 -2.61
CA LEU A 36 -13.35 -6.82 -2.91
C LEU A 36 -13.59 -7.85 -1.80
N GLN A 37 -13.83 -7.43 -0.56
CA GLN A 37 -14.17 -8.30 0.56
C GLN A 37 -15.40 -9.19 0.29
N GLU A 38 -16.28 -8.78 -0.62
CA GLU A 38 -17.42 -9.61 -1.04
C GLU A 38 -17.01 -10.85 -1.84
N GLN A 39 -15.82 -10.85 -2.42
CA GLN A 39 -15.28 -11.90 -3.27
C GLN A 39 -14.15 -12.70 -2.61
N LEU A 40 -13.70 -12.26 -1.43
CA LEU A 40 -12.59 -12.86 -0.72
C LEU A 40 -13.09 -13.83 0.34
N GLN A 41 -12.32 -14.89 0.60
CA GLN A 41 -12.57 -15.85 1.68
C GLN A 41 -11.50 -15.73 2.78
N VAL A 42 -10.26 -15.44 2.40
CA VAL A 42 -9.12 -15.35 3.29
C VAL A 42 -8.31 -14.10 2.95
N CYS A 43 -7.88 -13.38 3.95
CA CYS A 43 -6.93 -12.28 3.88
C CYS A 43 -5.68 -12.64 4.69
N TYR A 44 -4.55 -12.80 4.00
CA TYR A 44 -3.26 -13.00 4.64
C TYR A 44 -2.54 -11.64 4.79
N LYS A 45 -2.39 -11.17 6.05
CA LYS A 45 -1.88 -9.83 6.37
C LYS A 45 -0.35 -9.72 6.29
N LEU A 46 0.23 -10.17 5.19
CA LEU A 46 1.67 -10.06 4.99
C LEU A 46 2.05 -8.61 4.64
N PRO A 47 2.96 -7.95 5.39
CA PRO A 47 3.40 -6.58 5.11
C PRO A 47 4.40 -6.57 3.94
N ILE A 48 3.88 -6.57 2.71
CA ILE A 48 4.68 -6.69 1.48
C ILE A 48 5.42 -5.39 1.15
N THR A 49 4.75 -4.24 1.33
CA THR A 49 5.31 -2.93 0.99
C THR A 49 4.61 -1.80 1.72
N GLY A 50 5.31 -0.70 1.91
CA GLY A 50 4.68 0.57 2.28
C GLY A 50 3.90 1.15 1.10
N PHE A 51 2.78 1.78 1.39
CA PHE A 51 1.96 2.48 0.42
C PHE A 51 1.89 3.96 0.76
N SER A 52 2.28 4.82 -0.17
CA SER A 52 2.20 6.26 0.00
C SER A 52 1.37 6.88 -1.12
N VAL A 53 0.58 7.87 -0.76
CA VAL A 53 -0.20 8.68 -1.69
C VAL A 53 0.29 10.12 -1.58
N ALA A 54 0.65 10.71 -2.70
CA ALA A 54 1.08 12.10 -2.74
C ALA A 54 0.25 12.88 -3.77
N PRO A 55 -0.28 14.07 -3.42
CA PRO A 55 -0.86 14.98 -4.40
C PRO A 55 0.25 15.59 -5.26
N PHE A 56 0.00 15.67 -6.56
CA PHE A 56 0.94 16.26 -7.52
C PHE A 56 0.28 17.40 -8.28
N MET A 57 1.09 18.41 -8.59
CA MET A 57 0.69 19.53 -9.42
C MET A 57 1.80 19.84 -10.42
N LEU A 58 1.43 20.27 -11.64
CA LEU A 58 2.39 20.76 -12.61
C LEU A 58 3.04 22.05 -12.09
N ARG A 59 4.34 22.19 -12.34
CA ARG A 59 5.10 23.36 -11.93
C ARG A 59 4.47 24.67 -12.44
N ASP A 60 4.12 24.70 -13.72
CA ASP A 60 3.48 25.88 -14.32
C ASP A 60 2.14 26.20 -13.67
N THR A 61 1.37 25.19 -13.25
CA THR A 61 0.11 25.42 -12.52
C THR A 61 0.40 26.07 -11.17
N TRP A 62 1.36 25.55 -10.41
CA TRP A 62 1.80 26.12 -9.14
C TRP A 62 2.28 27.56 -9.28
N ASP A 63 3.12 27.83 -10.29
CA ASP A 63 3.73 29.14 -10.50
C ASP A 63 2.71 30.21 -10.94
N ASN A 64 1.56 29.80 -11.52
CA ASN A 64 0.46 30.66 -11.90
C ASN A 64 -0.58 30.89 -10.78
N LEU A 65 -0.49 30.21 -9.64
CA LEU A 65 -1.35 30.47 -8.49
C LEU A 65 -0.96 31.82 -7.84
N ASP A 66 -1.93 32.53 -7.30
CA ASP A 66 -1.67 33.64 -6.43
C ASP A 66 -1.09 33.22 -5.07
N ASN A 67 -0.61 34.17 -4.29
CA ASN A 67 0.02 33.88 -3.01
C ASN A 67 -0.95 33.29 -1.98
N GLU A 68 -2.22 33.68 -2.02
CA GLU A 68 -3.25 33.18 -1.10
C GLU A 68 -3.55 31.72 -1.39
N ALA A 69 -3.77 31.37 -2.66
CA ALA A 69 -4.00 29.99 -3.07
C ALA A 69 -2.81 29.07 -2.75
N ARG A 70 -1.56 29.53 -2.99
CA ARG A 70 -0.36 28.77 -2.59
C ARG A 70 -0.28 28.54 -1.09
N ALA A 71 -0.58 29.58 -0.29
CA ALA A 71 -0.56 29.44 1.17
C ALA A 71 -1.59 28.42 1.68
N VAL A 72 -2.81 28.43 1.12
CA VAL A 72 -3.86 27.46 1.47
C VAL A 72 -3.45 26.05 1.08
N LEU A 73 -2.90 25.85 -0.11
CA LEU A 73 -2.45 24.52 -0.56
C LEU A 73 -1.27 24.01 0.28
N GLN A 74 -0.35 24.89 0.66
CA GLN A 74 0.77 24.51 1.53
C GLN A 74 0.27 24.11 2.92
N GLN A 75 -0.64 24.85 3.53
CA GLN A 75 -1.24 24.48 4.82
C GLN A 75 -1.97 23.13 4.75
N ALA A 76 -2.68 22.89 3.63
CA ALA A 76 -3.34 21.60 3.45
C ALA A 76 -2.35 20.44 3.29
N ALA A 77 -1.22 20.65 2.61
CA ALA A 77 -0.16 19.66 2.47
C ALA A 77 0.52 19.39 3.81
N ASP A 78 0.86 20.43 4.57
CA ASP A 78 1.47 20.30 5.90
C ASP A 78 0.54 19.52 6.85
N TRP A 79 -0.77 19.86 6.85
CA TRP A 79 -1.76 19.12 7.63
C TRP A 79 -1.88 17.65 7.20
N TYR A 80 -1.86 17.38 5.90
CA TYR A 80 -1.91 16.03 5.35
C TYR A 80 -0.72 15.20 5.81
N ASP A 81 0.49 15.75 5.71
CA ASP A 81 1.72 15.06 6.11
C ASP A 81 1.76 14.75 7.61
N GLU A 82 1.25 15.69 8.44
CA GLU A 82 1.27 15.55 9.90
C GLU A 82 0.15 14.62 10.44
N ASN A 83 -1.01 14.58 9.78
CA ASN A 83 -2.21 14.01 10.37
C ASN A 83 -2.78 12.81 9.61
N PHE A 84 -2.72 12.80 8.27
CA PHE A 84 -3.48 11.84 7.49
C PHE A 84 -3.00 10.40 7.69
N ILE A 85 -1.69 10.16 7.67
CA ILE A 85 -1.11 8.82 7.82
C ILE A 85 -1.40 8.27 9.23
N GLU A 86 -1.24 9.11 10.24
CA GLU A 86 -1.52 8.73 11.62
C GLU A 86 -3.01 8.40 11.80
N HIS A 87 -3.90 9.21 11.26
CA HIS A 87 -5.34 8.98 11.28
C HIS A 87 -5.74 7.69 10.56
N CYS A 88 -5.17 7.43 9.37
CA CYS A 88 -5.41 6.18 8.66
C CYS A 88 -4.99 4.95 9.49
N ASN A 89 -3.80 4.97 10.05
CA ASN A 89 -3.22 3.81 10.74
C ASN A 89 -3.86 3.56 12.11
N ASN A 90 -4.22 4.62 12.85
CA ASN A 90 -4.69 4.51 14.23
C ASN A 90 -6.21 4.52 14.36
N ASP A 91 -6.94 5.09 13.39
CA ASP A 91 -8.39 5.19 13.46
C ASP A 91 -9.09 4.43 12.34
N ILE A 92 -8.84 4.78 11.07
CA ILE A 92 -9.63 4.24 9.94
C ILE A 92 -9.37 2.75 9.76
N TYR A 93 -8.12 2.31 9.68
CA TYR A 93 -7.80 0.91 9.41
C TYR A 93 -8.26 -0.02 10.54
N PRO A 94 -7.93 0.24 11.82
CA PRO A 94 -8.32 -0.65 12.90
C PRO A 94 -9.81 -0.59 13.26
N ASN A 95 -10.45 0.58 13.13
CA ASN A 95 -11.82 0.78 13.63
C ASN A 95 -12.89 0.70 12.53
N GLU A 96 -12.52 0.82 11.26
CA GLU A 96 -13.48 0.79 10.16
C GLU A 96 -13.17 -0.30 9.13
N TYR A 97 -11.95 -0.38 8.60
CA TYR A 97 -11.66 -1.24 7.45
C TYR A 97 -11.48 -2.72 7.83
N TRP A 98 -10.72 -3.02 8.87
CA TRP A 98 -10.58 -4.39 9.33
C TRP A 98 -11.90 -4.99 9.81
N PRO A 99 -12.71 -4.27 10.63
CA PRO A 99 -14.04 -4.75 10.99
C PRO A 99 -14.95 -5.04 9.80
N GLN A 100 -14.96 -4.21 8.75
CA GLN A 100 -15.74 -4.46 7.54
C GLN A 100 -15.31 -5.73 6.80
N ILE A 101 -14.03 -6.05 6.81
CA ILE A 101 -13.51 -7.30 6.21
C ILE A 101 -13.97 -8.51 7.03
N GLU A 102 -13.89 -8.44 8.35
CA GLU A 102 -14.38 -9.50 9.26
C GLU A 102 -15.91 -9.69 9.16
N GLU A 103 -16.67 -8.60 9.13
CA GLU A 103 -18.13 -8.62 8.97
C GLU A 103 -18.58 -9.24 7.63
N ALA A 104 -17.76 -9.10 6.58
CA ALA A 104 -17.98 -9.78 5.30
C ALA A 104 -17.70 -11.29 5.36
N GLY A 105 -17.20 -11.81 6.48
CA GLY A 105 -16.89 -13.22 6.70
C GLY A 105 -15.54 -13.66 6.15
N VAL A 106 -14.64 -12.72 5.87
CA VAL A 106 -13.29 -13.02 5.40
C VAL A 106 -12.44 -13.43 6.59
N GLU A 107 -11.80 -14.59 6.52
CA GLU A 107 -10.84 -15.06 7.52
C GLU A 107 -9.56 -14.22 7.43
N ILE A 108 -9.16 -13.57 8.53
CA ILE A 108 -7.92 -12.81 8.61
C ILE A 108 -6.83 -13.70 9.23
N VAL A 109 -5.76 -13.94 8.46
CA VAL A 109 -4.61 -14.73 8.88
C VAL A 109 -3.41 -13.81 9.07
N GLU A 110 -2.87 -13.77 10.28
CA GLU A 110 -1.61 -13.06 10.57
C GLU A 110 -0.42 -13.96 10.21
N PRO A 111 0.62 -13.40 9.56
CA PRO A 111 1.82 -14.16 9.24
C PRO A 111 2.58 -14.55 10.53
N SER A 112 3.18 -15.76 10.53
CA SER A 112 4.13 -16.14 11.56
C SER A 112 5.49 -15.47 11.34
N ASP A 113 6.35 -15.49 12.34
CA ASP A 113 7.74 -15.01 12.22
C ASP A 113 8.50 -15.78 11.13
N GLU A 114 8.24 -17.09 10.99
CA GLU A 114 8.83 -17.93 9.94
C GLU A 114 8.39 -17.49 8.54
N ASP A 115 7.12 -17.10 8.37
CA ASP A 115 6.60 -16.58 7.10
C ASP A 115 7.25 -15.24 6.74
N LEU A 116 7.43 -14.37 7.73
CA LEU A 116 8.11 -13.06 7.53
C LEU A 116 9.58 -13.26 7.14
N GLU A 117 10.30 -14.17 7.82
CA GLU A 117 11.68 -14.52 7.47
C GLU A 117 11.78 -15.11 6.07
N ALA A 118 10.89 -16.04 5.72
CA ALA A 118 10.85 -16.66 4.40
C ALA A 118 10.53 -15.63 3.29
N PHE A 119 9.60 -14.71 3.54
CA PHE A 119 9.28 -13.62 2.62
C PHE A 119 10.48 -12.69 2.41
N ASN A 120 11.11 -12.23 3.49
CA ASN A 120 12.29 -11.34 3.42
C ASN A 120 13.46 -12.00 2.67
N ALA A 121 13.68 -13.29 2.89
CA ALA A 121 14.68 -14.06 2.13
C ALA A 121 14.32 -14.16 0.65
N GLY A 122 13.05 -14.34 0.33
CA GLY A 122 12.56 -14.46 -1.06
C GLY A 122 12.59 -13.18 -1.88
N VAL A 123 12.58 -12.00 -1.23
CA VAL A 123 12.63 -10.70 -1.93
C VAL A 123 14.03 -10.09 -2.02
N GLN A 124 15.06 -10.78 -1.51
CA GLN A 124 16.43 -10.27 -1.50
C GLN A 124 16.94 -9.92 -2.91
N ASP A 125 16.66 -10.75 -3.90
CA ASP A 125 17.05 -10.51 -5.30
C ASP A 125 16.39 -9.24 -5.87
N VAL A 126 15.19 -8.90 -5.42
CA VAL A 126 14.48 -7.66 -5.83
C VAL A 126 15.20 -6.43 -5.25
N TRP A 127 15.62 -6.51 -3.98
CA TRP A 127 16.38 -5.44 -3.33
C TRP A 127 17.74 -5.24 -3.98
N ASP A 128 18.45 -6.32 -4.30
CA ASP A 128 19.76 -6.27 -4.94
C ASP A 128 19.66 -5.68 -6.36
N HIS A 129 18.63 -6.05 -7.12
CA HIS A 129 18.35 -5.46 -8.42
C HIS A 129 18.10 -3.95 -8.31
N TRP A 130 17.22 -3.54 -7.39
CA TRP A 130 16.89 -2.14 -7.15
C TRP A 130 18.10 -1.32 -6.69
N LYS A 131 18.92 -1.86 -5.79
CA LYS A 131 20.20 -1.21 -5.39
C LYS A 131 21.11 -0.94 -6.58
N GLY A 132 21.15 -1.85 -7.53
CA GLY A 132 21.89 -1.65 -8.79
C GLY A 132 21.40 -0.46 -9.62
N GLU A 133 20.10 -0.10 -9.52
CA GLU A 133 19.53 1.05 -10.24
C GLU A 133 19.74 2.39 -9.51
N VAL A 134 19.60 2.41 -8.19
CA VAL A 134 19.65 3.65 -7.39
C VAL A 134 21.03 3.94 -6.78
N GLY A 135 21.94 2.97 -6.83
CA GLY A 135 23.26 3.00 -6.19
C GLY A 135 23.25 2.40 -4.79
N GLU A 136 24.34 1.73 -4.44
CA GLU A 136 24.45 0.96 -3.18
C GLU A 136 24.21 1.81 -1.93
N GLU A 137 24.81 3.01 -1.85
CA GLU A 137 24.69 3.89 -0.68
C GLU A 137 23.21 4.28 -0.41
N VAL A 138 22.46 4.67 -1.44
CA VAL A 138 21.04 5.03 -1.33
C VAL A 138 20.21 3.80 -1.01
N GLY A 139 20.48 2.70 -1.70
CA GLY A 139 19.76 1.45 -1.53
C GLY A 139 19.93 0.86 -0.13
N ASP A 140 21.16 0.76 0.36
CA ASP A 140 21.45 0.24 1.71
C ASP A 140 20.81 1.08 2.80
N ARG A 141 20.88 2.41 2.68
CA ARG A 141 20.23 3.31 3.63
C ARG A 141 18.71 3.17 3.63
N ALA A 142 18.08 3.07 2.46
CA ALA A 142 16.63 2.92 2.35
C ALA A 142 16.15 1.58 2.92
N ILE A 143 16.87 0.49 2.65
CA ILE A 143 16.55 -0.84 3.19
C ILE A 143 16.73 -0.86 4.70
N ALA A 144 17.82 -0.28 5.23
CA ALA A 144 18.05 -0.19 6.67
C ALA A 144 16.91 0.58 7.38
N LEU A 145 16.45 1.71 6.80
CA LEU A 145 15.30 2.47 7.31
C LEU A 145 14.01 1.64 7.27
N ALA A 146 13.75 0.93 6.17
CA ALA A 146 12.55 0.10 6.02
C ALA A 146 12.51 -1.07 7.02
N LEU A 147 13.67 -1.61 7.38
CA LEU A 147 13.81 -2.68 8.36
C LEU A 147 13.90 -2.19 9.82
N GLY A 148 13.84 -0.86 10.05
CA GLY A 148 13.95 -0.28 11.38
C GLY A 148 15.38 -0.33 11.98
N ASN A 149 16.40 -0.49 11.13
CA ASN A 149 17.82 -0.64 11.53
C ASN A 149 18.62 0.67 11.34
N ALA A 150 17.99 1.83 11.21
CA ALA A 150 18.64 3.13 10.98
C ALA A 150 18.58 4.05 12.20
#